data_39dadbacb8cc6b4c915bedbcb5ffce6f
#
_entry.id   39dadbacb8cc6b4c915bedbcb5ffce6f
#
_cell.length_a   1.000
_cell.length_b   1.000
_cell.length_c   1.000
_cell.angle_alpha   90.00
_cell.angle_beta   90.00
_cell.angle_gamma   90.00
#
_symmetry.space_group_name_H-M   'P 1'
#
loop_
_entity.id
_entity.type
_entity.pdbx_description
1 polymer ?
#
loop_
_entity_poly.entity_id
_entity_poly.type
_entity_poly.pdbx_seq_one_letter_code
_entity_poly.pdbx_strand_id
1 'polypeptide(L)'
;KCKKVGGALYHMVGGHVFNSKRQDVLNWFWQFFDRDVEFTKLLRNAIISMDNGSLMEYPIENNIYMLDTNIQKKIIQEWLTINQKSNVQVQNFEEFLKNRFGETLYHEYFRPYNEKIWRCDLKHVPLSWLSGKLPMPSVEEMLLNNLNHLQESSMVHSSFYYAKENGSQFLADRLSRDLDIVYNTEVCVIEKQNGKWCVNGYE
;
A
#
# COMPACT_ATOMS: atom_id res chain seq x y z
N LYS A 1 -1.43 -15.98 -10.08
CA LYS A 1 -1.04 -17.38 -10.29
C LYS A 1 -0.30 -17.89 -9.07
N CYS A 2 -0.77 -19.01 -8.49
CA CYS A 2 -0.16 -19.65 -7.32
C CYS A 2 0.36 -21.04 -7.66
N LYS A 3 1.35 -21.53 -6.91
CA LYS A 3 1.94 -22.86 -7.08
C LYS A 3 2.16 -23.49 -5.71
N LYS A 4 1.78 -24.74 -5.53
CA LYS A 4 2.12 -25.53 -4.32
C LYS A 4 3.44 -26.30 -4.55
N VAL A 5 4.38 -26.16 -3.62
CA VAL A 5 5.66 -26.88 -3.62
C VAL A 5 5.95 -27.31 -2.19
N GLY A 6 6.16 -28.61 -1.95
CA GLY A 6 6.47 -29.14 -0.61
C GLY A 6 5.44 -28.80 0.46
N GLY A 7 4.15 -28.72 0.10
CA GLY A 7 3.05 -28.36 1.01
C GLY A 7 2.87 -26.83 1.22
N ALA A 8 3.82 -25.99 0.80
CA ALA A 8 3.70 -24.55 0.88
C ALA A 8 3.10 -23.94 -0.40
N LEU A 9 2.32 -22.88 -0.23
CA LEU A 9 1.73 -22.12 -1.32
C LEU A 9 2.60 -20.92 -1.67
N TYR A 10 3.02 -20.84 -2.93
CA TYR A 10 3.81 -19.73 -3.45
C TYR A 10 2.99 -18.86 -4.39
N HIS A 11 3.02 -17.54 -4.18
CA HIS A 11 2.50 -16.56 -5.11
C HIS A 11 3.55 -16.22 -6.16
N MET A 12 3.29 -16.58 -7.43
CA MET A 12 4.27 -16.43 -8.52
C MET A 12 4.45 -14.97 -8.97
N VAL A 13 3.49 -14.10 -8.66
CA VAL A 13 3.42 -12.69 -9.14
C VAL A 13 3.13 -11.74 -7.98
N GLY A 14 3.66 -12.01 -6.80
CA GLY A 14 3.38 -11.26 -5.58
C GLY A 14 2.18 -11.78 -4.80
N GLY A 15 2.14 -11.48 -3.51
CA GLY A 15 1.02 -11.82 -2.63
C GLY A 15 -0.16 -10.88 -2.88
N HIS A 16 -1.33 -11.44 -3.09
CA HIS A 16 -2.56 -10.68 -3.26
C HIS A 16 -3.49 -10.92 -2.09
N VAL A 17 -4.04 -9.86 -1.56
CA VAL A 17 -5.00 -9.86 -0.47
C VAL A 17 -6.22 -9.05 -0.88
N PHE A 18 -7.37 -9.33 -0.27
CA PHE A 18 -8.59 -8.58 -0.54
C PHE A 18 -8.88 -7.60 0.59
N ASN A 19 -9.09 -6.36 0.24
CA ASN A 19 -9.58 -5.32 1.13
C ASN A 19 -10.28 -4.23 0.31
N SER A 20 -11.30 -3.62 0.89
CA SER A 20 -11.95 -2.43 0.34
C SER A 20 -12.54 -1.59 1.48
N LYS A 21 -12.46 -0.27 1.36
CA LYS A 21 -13.22 0.68 2.21
C LYS A 21 -14.62 0.95 1.64
N ARG A 22 -14.90 0.52 0.41
CA ARG A 22 -16.19 0.71 -0.25
C ARG A 22 -17.14 -0.44 0.08
N GLN A 23 -18.26 -0.13 0.72
CA GLN A 23 -19.24 -1.14 1.12
C GLN A 23 -19.91 -1.83 -0.07
N ASP A 24 -20.14 -1.11 -1.17
CA ASP A 24 -20.69 -1.67 -2.40
C ASP A 24 -19.76 -2.74 -3.02
N VAL A 25 -18.44 -2.50 -3.00
CA VAL A 25 -17.44 -3.47 -3.47
C VAL A 25 -17.41 -4.69 -2.55
N LEU A 26 -17.46 -4.49 -1.23
CA LEU A 26 -17.53 -5.59 -0.27
C LEU A 26 -18.78 -6.43 -0.47
N ASN A 27 -19.94 -5.79 -0.60
CA ASN A 27 -21.22 -6.48 -0.81
C ASN A 27 -21.22 -7.26 -2.12
N TRP A 28 -20.67 -6.69 -3.19
CA TRP A 28 -20.53 -7.40 -4.47
C TRP A 28 -19.59 -8.61 -4.34
N PHE A 29 -18.42 -8.44 -3.74
CA PHE A 29 -17.41 -9.50 -3.64
C PHE A 29 -17.92 -10.71 -2.82
N TRP A 30 -18.58 -10.44 -1.69
CA TRP A 30 -19.09 -11.50 -0.82
C TRP A 30 -20.32 -12.24 -1.38
N GLN A 31 -20.83 -11.87 -2.55
CA GLN A 31 -21.80 -12.69 -3.28
C GLN A 31 -21.17 -13.94 -3.90
N PHE A 32 -19.88 -13.91 -4.18
CA PHE A 32 -19.15 -15.00 -4.82
C PHE A 32 -18.41 -15.89 -3.82
N PHE A 33 -18.24 -15.45 -2.60
CA PHE A 33 -17.37 -16.11 -1.61
C PHE A 33 -18.02 -16.14 -0.23
N ASP A 34 -17.80 -17.24 0.51
CA ASP A 34 -18.12 -17.32 1.93
C ASP A 34 -16.95 -16.70 2.74
N ARG A 35 -17.22 -15.51 3.31
CA ARG A 35 -16.22 -14.73 4.03
C ARG A 35 -15.60 -15.50 5.19
N ASP A 36 -16.41 -16.16 5.98
CA ASP A 36 -15.99 -16.73 7.26
C ASP A 36 -15.43 -18.15 7.10
N VAL A 37 -15.88 -18.87 6.08
CA VAL A 37 -15.40 -20.21 5.73
C VAL A 37 -14.12 -20.14 4.89
N GLU A 38 -14.11 -19.33 3.84
CA GLU A 38 -13.05 -19.33 2.81
C GLU A 38 -11.91 -18.34 3.08
N PHE A 39 -12.09 -17.36 4.00
CA PHE A 39 -11.10 -16.32 4.27
C PHE A 39 -10.73 -16.23 5.75
N THR A 40 -9.53 -15.70 5.99
CA THR A 40 -9.09 -15.25 7.30
C THR A 40 -8.86 -13.77 7.25
N LYS A 41 -9.44 -13.02 8.19
CA LYS A 41 -9.13 -11.60 8.36
C LYS A 41 -7.83 -11.49 9.15
N LEU A 42 -6.86 -10.78 8.59
CA LEU A 42 -5.54 -10.56 9.16
C LEU A 42 -5.28 -9.07 9.33
N LEU A 43 -4.53 -8.73 10.35
CA LEU A 43 -3.95 -7.40 10.52
C LEU A 43 -2.63 -7.34 9.76
N ARG A 44 -2.32 -6.18 9.20
CA ARG A 44 -1.02 -5.94 8.59
C ARG A 44 0.06 -5.97 9.67
N ASN A 45 1.05 -6.80 9.45
CA ASN A 45 2.25 -6.85 10.25
C ASN A 45 3.44 -6.62 9.31
N ALA A 46 3.86 -5.37 9.19
CA ALA A 46 4.98 -4.98 8.34
C ALA A 46 6.14 -4.49 9.21
N ILE A 47 7.34 -4.90 8.85
CA ILE A 47 8.59 -4.53 9.53
C ILE A 47 9.49 -3.84 8.53
N ILE A 48 10.15 -2.77 8.98
CA ILE A 48 11.17 -2.03 8.25
C ILE A 48 12.53 -2.60 8.63
N SER A 49 13.32 -3.00 7.65
CA SER A 49 14.73 -3.30 7.81
C SER A 49 15.53 -2.04 7.49
N MET A 50 16.22 -1.52 8.49
CA MET A 50 17.09 -0.34 8.34
C MET A 50 18.48 -0.75 7.83
N ASP A 51 19.21 0.22 7.24
CA ASP A 51 20.55 -0.03 6.67
C ASP A 51 21.58 -0.53 7.72
N ASN A 52 21.39 -0.16 8.97
CA ASN A 52 22.21 -0.64 10.09
C ASN A 52 21.86 -2.06 10.57
N GLY A 53 20.88 -2.73 9.91
CA GLY A 53 20.40 -4.07 10.26
C GLY A 53 19.37 -4.10 11.37
N SER A 54 18.99 -2.97 11.98
CA SER A 54 17.89 -2.93 12.95
C SER A 54 16.54 -3.13 12.30
N LEU A 55 15.60 -3.67 13.06
CA LEU A 55 14.21 -3.87 12.63
C LEU A 55 13.32 -2.87 13.37
N MET A 56 12.43 -2.22 12.62
CA MET A 56 11.48 -1.27 13.18
C MET A 56 10.06 -1.62 12.77
N GLU A 57 9.10 -1.26 13.59
CA GLU A 57 7.69 -1.38 13.25
C GLU A 57 7.27 -0.35 12.18
N TYR A 58 6.32 -0.74 11.35
CA TYR A 58 5.77 0.11 10.31
C TYR A 58 4.41 0.70 10.77
N PRO A 59 4.10 1.95 10.49
CA PRO A 59 4.91 2.93 9.75
C PRO A 59 5.93 3.65 10.64
N ILE A 60 7.05 4.10 10.05
CA ILE A 60 8.18 4.66 10.80
C ILE A 60 7.80 5.94 11.57
N GLU A 61 6.95 6.78 10.99
CA GLU A 61 6.50 8.04 11.62
C GLU A 61 5.74 7.83 12.93
N ASN A 62 5.16 6.65 13.15
CA ASN A 62 4.50 6.29 14.40
C ASN A 62 5.41 5.56 15.38
N ASN A 63 6.63 5.21 14.96
CA ASN A 63 7.54 4.34 15.69
C ASN A 63 8.94 4.93 15.82
N ILE A 64 9.09 6.28 15.78
CA ILE A 64 10.40 6.93 15.93
C ILE A 64 11.04 6.70 17.30
N TYR A 65 10.25 6.29 18.32
CA TYR A 65 10.76 5.92 19.64
C TYR A 65 11.75 4.74 19.59
N MET A 66 11.77 3.96 18.51
CA MET A 66 12.71 2.86 18.27
C MET A 66 14.07 3.33 17.70
N LEU A 67 14.16 4.59 17.25
CA LEU A 67 15.40 5.18 16.71
C LEU A 67 16.32 5.66 17.82
N ASP A 68 17.59 5.99 17.48
CA ASP A 68 18.51 6.66 18.40
C ASP A 68 17.93 7.97 18.93
N THR A 69 18.18 8.26 20.21
CA THR A 69 17.62 9.42 20.90
C THR A 69 18.01 10.76 20.24
N ASN A 70 19.20 10.86 19.65
CA ASN A 70 19.60 12.10 18.96
C ASN A 70 18.84 12.27 17.63
N ILE A 71 18.54 11.16 16.95
CA ILE A 71 17.70 11.16 15.74
C ILE A 71 16.27 11.54 16.10
N GLN A 72 15.70 10.92 17.13
CA GLN A 72 14.37 11.28 17.65
C GLN A 72 14.25 12.78 17.94
N LYS A 73 15.24 13.33 18.67
CA LYS A 73 15.27 14.76 19.02
C LYS A 73 15.23 15.65 17.78
N LYS A 74 16.02 15.33 16.75
CA LYS A 74 16.01 16.08 15.49
C LYS A 74 14.65 16.02 14.81
N ILE A 75 14.08 14.83 14.68
CA ILE A 75 12.77 14.61 14.06
C ILE A 75 11.69 15.44 14.78
N ILE A 76 11.66 15.38 16.11
CA ILE A 76 10.66 16.13 16.91
C ILE A 76 10.84 17.65 16.71
N GLN A 77 12.08 18.16 16.70
CA GLN A 77 12.34 19.59 16.45
C GLN A 77 11.87 20.02 15.05
N GLU A 78 12.10 19.18 14.04
CA GLU A 78 11.60 19.43 12.68
C GLU A 78 10.08 19.41 12.63
N TRP A 79 9.41 18.45 13.25
CA TRP A 79 7.96 18.37 13.31
C TRP A 79 7.31 19.57 13.98
N LEU A 80 7.86 20.04 15.10
CA LEU A 80 7.39 21.26 15.77
C LEU A 80 7.54 22.50 14.86
N THR A 81 8.61 22.55 14.06
CA THR A 81 8.81 23.63 13.09
C THR A 81 7.84 23.54 11.91
N ILE A 82 7.59 22.32 11.41
CA ILE A 82 6.64 22.06 10.32
C ILE A 82 5.23 22.45 10.75
N ASN A 83 4.82 22.10 11.96
CA ASN A 83 3.49 22.40 12.49
C ASN A 83 3.17 23.90 12.56
N GLN A 84 4.21 24.73 12.63
CA GLN A 84 4.06 26.20 12.64
C GLN A 84 3.95 26.81 11.23
N LYS A 85 4.29 26.06 10.19
CA LYS A 85 4.24 26.53 8.80
C LYS A 85 2.86 26.29 8.20
N SER A 86 2.17 27.34 7.81
CA SER A 86 0.92 27.24 7.07
C SER A 86 1.17 27.00 5.58
N ASN A 87 0.49 26.03 5.00
CA ASN A 87 0.32 25.78 3.56
C ASN A 87 1.55 26.03 2.66
N VAL A 88 2.55 25.15 2.76
CA VAL A 88 3.66 25.15 1.80
C VAL A 88 3.19 24.46 0.52
N GLN A 89 3.23 25.16 -0.61
CA GLN A 89 3.05 24.55 -1.92
C GLN A 89 4.22 23.62 -2.22
N VAL A 90 3.94 22.33 -2.43
CA VAL A 90 4.93 21.34 -2.83
C VAL A 90 4.75 21.00 -4.30
N GLN A 91 5.83 20.82 -5.04
CA GLN A 91 5.81 20.59 -6.48
C GLN A 91 6.05 19.12 -6.87
N ASN A 92 6.73 18.36 -6.02
CA ASN A 92 7.12 16.98 -6.27
C ASN A 92 7.10 16.14 -4.99
N PHE A 93 7.33 14.84 -5.16
CA PHE A 93 7.21 13.89 -4.06
C PHE A 93 8.33 14.07 -3.01
N GLU A 94 9.54 14.46 -3.41
CA GLU A 94 10.61 14.76 -2.45
C GLU A 94 10.22 15.92 -1.52
N GLU A 95 9.79 17.03 -2.10
CA GLU A 95 9.34 18.21 -1.33
C GLU A 95 8.17 17.87 -0.42
N PHE A 96 7.23 17.05 -0.90
CA PHE A 96 6.13 16.55 -0.10
C PHE A 96 6.62 15.81 1.14
N LEU A 97 7.51 14.83 0.98
CA LEU A 97 8.02 14.03 2.08
C LEU A 97 8.78 14.88 3.10
N LYS A 98 9.64 15.77 2.65
CA LYS A 98 10.41 16.69 3.51
C LYS A 98 9.51 17.66 4.29
N ASN A 99 8.54 18.25 3.59
CA ASN A 99 7.60 19.17 4.24
C ASN A 99 6.62 18.47 5.18
N ARG A 100 6.38 17.18 5.00
CA ARG A 100 5.45 16.40 5.83
C ARG A 100 6.12 15.76 7.02
N PHE A 101 7.27 15.14 6.81
CA PHE A 101 7.92 14.28 7.78
C PHE A 101 9.26 14.80 8.30
N GLY A 102 9.78 15.86 7.71
CA GLY A 102 11.08 16.45 8.06
C GLY A 102 12.25 15.88 7.25
N GLU A 103 13.35 16.64 7.22
CA GLU A 103 14.57 16.26 6.50
C GLU A 103 15.23 15.00 7.09
N THR A 104 15.27 14.90 8.42
CA THR A 104 15.91 13.77 9.08
C THR A 104 15.21 12.47 8.71
N LEU A 105 13.89 12.38 8.87
CA LEU A 105 13.14 11.17 8.55
C LEU A 105 13.10 10.88 7.04
N TYR A 106 13.15 11.94 6.23
CA TYR A 106 13.30 11.80 4.79
C TYR A 106 14.61 11.08 4.43
N HIS A 107 15.75 11.49 4.98
CA HIS A 107 17.04 10.87 4.67
C HIS A 107 17.22 9.49 5.29
N GLU A 108 16.76 9.29 6.52
CA GLU A 108 16.89 8.00 7.22
C GLU A 108 16.04 6.88 6.60
N TYR A 109 14.87 7.22 6.05
CA TYR A 109 13.94 6.19 5.60
C TYR A 109 13.25 6.49 4.27
N PHE A 110 12.55 7.63 4.14
CA PHE A 110 11.65 7.81 3.00
C PHE A 110 12.38 7.83 1.67
N ARG A 111 13.53 8.48 1.60
CA ARG A 111 14.33 8.56 0.39
C ARG A 111 14.83 7.17 -0.06
N PRO A 112 15.64 6.44 0.70
CA PRO A 112 16.18 5.15 0.27
C PRO A 112 15.07 4.14 -0.07
N TYR A 113 13.99 4.13 0.73
CA TYR A 113 12.85 3.26 0.49
C TYR A 113 12.13 3.58 -0.82
N ASN A 114 11.81 4.85 -1.06
CA ASN A 114 11.05 5.24 -2.24
C ASN A 114 11.89 5.22 -3.52
N GLU A 115 13.17 5.61 -3.49
CA GLU A 115 14.08 5.47 -4.63
C GLU A 115 14.23 4.00 -5.07
N LYS A 116 14.25 3.08 -4.11
CA LYS A 116 14.26 1.64 -4.39
C LYS A 116 12.99 1.17 -5.11
N ILE A 117 11.84 1.70 -4.73
CA ILE A 117 10.55 1.33 -5.34
C ILE A 117 10.37 1.98 -6.71
N TRP A 118 10.57 3.29 -6.80
CA TRP A 118 10.30 4.07 -8.00
C TRP A 118 11.41 3.97 -9.06
N ARG A 119 12.62 3.56 -8.66
CA ARG A 119 13.79 3.47 -9.52
C ARG A 119 14.15 4.79 -10.24
N CYS A 120 13.81 5.91 -9.64
CA CYS A 120 14.12 7.26 -10.13
C CYS A 120 14.25 8.25 -8.96
N ASP A 121 14.78 9.44 -9.25
CA ASP A 121 14.80 10.57 -8.31
C ASP A 121 13.36 10.97 -7.97
N LEU A 122 13.10 11.16 -6.67
CA LEU A 122 11.75 11.46 -6.16
C LEU A 122 11.21 12.82 -6.61
N LYS A 123 12.07 13.70 -7.11
CA LYS A 123 11.66 14.94 -7.79
C LYS A 123 10.86 14.70 -9.07
N HIS A 124 11.05 13.54 -9.70
CA HIS A 124 10.33 13.16 -10.90
C HIS A 124 9.04 12.37 -10.62
N VAL A 125 8.76 12.03 -9.37
CA VAL A 125 7.55 11.31 -8.99
C VAL A 125 6.40 12.32 -8.83
N PRO A 126 5.31 12.20 -9.61
CA PRO A 126 4.20 13.15 -9.56
C PRO A 126 3.37 13.00 -8.28
N LEU A 127 2.83 14.11 -7.78
CA LEU A 127 1.99 14.12 -6.58
C LEU A 127 0.59 13.50 -6.80
N SER A 128 0.15 13.39 -8.04
CA SER A 128 -1.20 12.91 -8.36
C SER A 128 -1.48 11.49 -7.85
N TRP A 129 -0.44 10.65 -7.70
CA TRP A 129 -0.62 9.30 -7.19
C TRP A 129 -0.88 9.24 -5.67
N LEU A 130 -0.56 10.30 -4.92
CA LEU A 130 -0.74 10.37 -3.46
C LEU A 130 -2.21 10.42 -3.04
N SER A 131 -3.07 10.93 -3.93
CA SER A 131 -4.48 11.16 -3.61
C SER A 131 -5.17 9.88 -3.11
N GLY A 132 -5.53 9.88 -1.82
CA GLY A 132 -6.23 8.77 -1.16
C GLY A 132 -5.39 7.51 -0.90
N LYS A 133 -4.08 7.52 -1.16
CA LYS A 133 -3.21 6.33 -1.01
C LYS A 133 -2.32 6.34 0.22
N LEU A 134 -1.93 7.52 0.69
CA LEU A 134 -1.15 7.64 1.92
C LEU A 134 -1.99 8.32 2.99
N PRO A 135 -2.01 7.81 4.21
CA PRO A 135 -2.52 8.55 5.36
C PRO A 135 -1.66 9.80 5.56
N MET A 136 -2.32 10.86 5.97
CA MET A 136 -1.70 12.16 6.19
C MET A 136 -1.86 12.52 7.68
N PRO A 137 -1.19 11.81 8.61
CA PRO A 137 -1.33 12.12 10.02
C PRO A 137 -0.81 13.53 10.31
N SER A 138 -1.48 14.28 11.17
CA SER A 138 -0.96 15.53 11.69
C SER A 138 0.28 15.29 12.55
N VAL A 139 1.06 16.34 12.80
CA VAL A 139 2.23 16.24 13.72
C VAL A 139 1.77 15.81 15.11
N GLU A 140 0.61 16.30 15.56
CA GLU A 140 0.00 15.91 16.85
C GLU A 140 -0.34 14.42 16.88
N GLU A 141 -0.95 13.89 15.81
CA GLU A 141 -1.26 12.47 15.69
C GLU A 141 0.01 11.61 15.70
N MET A 142 1.06 12.02 14.95
CA MET A 142 2.34 11.31 14.95
C MET A 142 2.97 11.29 16.35
N LEU A 143 2.96 12.42 17.06
CA LEU A 143 3.48 12.49 18.43
C LEU A 143 2.67 11.63 19.40
N LEU A 144 1.34 11.69 19.34
CA LEU A 144 0.47 10.88 20.20
C LEU A 144 0.64 9.38 19.92
N ASN A 145 0.76 8.98 18.66
CA ASN A 145 1.00 7.59 18.29
C ASN A 145 2.33 7.07 18.88
N ASN A 146 3.38 7.89 18.81
CA ASN A 146 4.67 7.53 19.41
C ASN A 146 4.63 7.44 20.93
N LEU A 147 3.96 8.39 21.60
CA LEU A 147 3.86 8.42 23.07
C LEU A 147 3.04 7.24 23.63
N ASN A 148 2.00 6.84 22.92
CA ASN A 148 1.08 5.80 23.37
C ASN A 148 1.33 4.44 22.71
N HIS A 149 2.35 4.31 21.85
CA HIS A 149 2.65 3.10 21.07
C HIS A 149 1.42 2.55 20.34
N LEU A 150 0.67 3.45 19.71
CA LEU A 150 -0.57 3.10 19.02
C LEU A 150 -0.29 2.37 17.72
N GLN A 151 -0.94 1.24 17.53
CA GLN A 151 -0.89 0.52 16.26
C GLN A 151 -1.60 1.30 15.16
N GLU A 152 -1.03 1.26 13.97
CA GLU A 152 -1.59 1.90 12.78
C GLU A 152 -2.93 1.27 12.37
N SER A 153 -3.98 2.07 12.31
CA SER A 153 -5.33 1.64 11.92
C SER A 153 -5.90 2.39 10.71
N SER A 154 -5.28 3.51 10.33
CA SER A 154 -5.77 4.41 9.27
C SER A 154 -5.23 4.09 7.88
N MET A 155 -4.15 3.32 7.79
CA MET A 155 -3.53 2.95 6.52
C MET A 155 -4.46 2.10 5.64
N VAL A 156 -4.29 2.27 4.34
CA VAL A 156 -4.86 1.35 3.35
C VAL A 156 -4.27 -0.04 3.62
N HIS A 157 -5.13 -1.04 3.78
CA HIS A 157 -4.74 -2.41 4.13
C HIS A 157 -4.16 -2.59 5.54
N SER A 158 -4.55 -1.78 6.53
CA SER A 158 -4.28 -2.06 7.95
C SER A 158 -4.84 -3.43 8.37
N SER A 159 -5.95 -3.85 7.75
CA SER A 159 -6.46 -5.21 7.81
C SER A 159 -6.89 -5.67 6.41
N PHE A 160 -6.86 -6.97 6.18
CA PHE A 160 -7.22 -7.56 4.90
C PHE A 160 -7.74 -8.99 5.05
N TYR A 161 -8.37 -9.50 4.01
CA TYR A 161 -8.82 -10.88 3.91
C TYR A 161 -7.86 -11.67 3.04
N TYR A 162 -7.44 -12.82 3.54
CA TYR A 162 -6.57 -13.75 2.85
C TYR A 162 -7.29 -15.10 2.68
N ALA A 163 -7.27 -15.65 1.48
CA ALA A 163 -7.90 -16.94 1.20
C ALA A 163 -7.19 -18.05 1.98
N LYS A 164 -7.92 -18.85 2.75
CA LYS A 164 -7.39 -19.94 3.56
C LYS A 164 -6.72 -21.02 2.72
N GLU A 165 -7.27 -21.28 1.52
CA GLU A 165 -6.77 -22.28 0.60
C GLU A 165 -6.57 -21.71 -0.81
N ASN A 166 -5.67 -22.31 -1.57
CA ASN A 166 -5.41 -22.05 -2.99
C ASN A 166 -4.97 -20.61 -3.35
N GLY A 167 -4.75 -19.73 -2.37
CA GLY A 167 -4.25 -18.36 -2.55
C GLY A 167 -5.11 -17.52 -3.49
N SER A 168 -4.51 -16.51 -4.12
CA SER A 168 -5.21 -15.58 -5.02
C SER A 168 -5.69 -16.19 -6.33
N GLN A 169 -5.17 -17.35 -6.75
CA GLN A 169 -5.67 -18.07 -7.94
C GLN A 169 -7.12 -18.47 -7.78
N PHE A 170 -7.50 -18.94 -6.59
CA PHE A 170 -8.86 -19.29 -6.23
C PHE A 170 -9.87 -18.14 -6.49
N LEU A 171 -9.46 -16.89 -6.23
CA LEU A 171 -10.32 -15.72 -6.50
C LEU A 171 -10.58 -15.55 -7.99
N ALA A 172 -9.53 -15.65 -8.80
CA ALA A 172 -9.64 -15.54 -10.24
C ALA A 172 -10.51 -16.67 -10.82
N ASP A 173 -10.27 -17.91 -10.40
CA ASP A 173 -11.02 -19.08 -10.87
C ASP A 173 -12.51 -18.98 -10.51
N ARG A 174 -12.84 -18.47 -9.32
CA ARG A 174 -14.23 -18.31 -8.88
C ARG A 174 -14.94 -17.19 -9.66
N LEU A 175 -14.30 -16.03 -9.81
CA LEU A 175 -14.88 -14.88 -10.49
C LEU A 175 -15.02 -15.09 -12.00
N SER A 176 -14.20 -15.95 -12.57
CA SER A 176 -14.23 -16.25 -14.02
C SER A 176 -15.11 -17.44 -14.40
N ARG A 177 -15.72 -18.12 -13.44
CA ARG A 177 -16.40 -19.40 -13.67
C ARG A 177 -17.46 -19.37 -14.77
N ASP A 178 -18.23 -18.29 -14.81
CA ASP A 178 -19.37 -18.12 -15.72
C ASP A 178 -19.05 -17.13 -16.86
N LEU A 179 -17.75 -16.87 -17.11
CA LEU A 179 -17.30 -16.03 -18.20
C LEU A 179 -16.76 -16.85 -19.35
N ASP A 180 -17.08 -16.44 -20.57
CA ASP A 180 -16.47 -16.95 -21.79
C ASP A 180 -15.10 -16.30 -21.97
N ILE A 181 -14.03 -17.03 -21.73
CA ILE A 181 -12.66 -16.53 -21.72
C ILE A 181 -11.84 -17.16 -22.84
N VAL A 182 -11.37 -16.34 -23.73
CA VAL A 182 -10.42 -16.75 -24.77
C VAL A 182 -8.99 -16.60 -24.25
N TYR A 183 -8.34 -17.72 -23.97
CA TYR A 183 -6.97 -17.75 -23.48
C TYR A 183 -5.94 -17.62 -24.62
N ASN A 184 -4.69 -17.28 -24.28
CA ASN A 184 -3.56 -17.14 -25.18
C ASN A 184 -3.80 -16.14 -26.34
N THR A 185 -4.67 -15.15 -26.11
CA THR A 185 -4.99 -14.10 -27.06
C THR A 185 -4.47 -12.76 -26.53
N GLU A 186 -3.50 -12.21 -27.23
CA GLU A 186 -3.01 -10.86 -26.93
C GLU A 186 -4.00 -9.84 -27.47
N VAL A 187 -4.41 -8.91 -26.61
CA VAL A 187 -5.29 -7.80 -27.00
C VAL A 187 -4.43 -6.65 -27.49
N CYS A 188 -4.45 -6.39 -28.79
CA CYS A 188 -3.70 -5.32 -29.44
C CYS A 188 -4.56 -4.07 -29.67
N VAL A 189 -5.85 -4.24 -29.94
CA VAL A 189 -6.77 -3.16 -30.29
C VAL A 189 -8.10 -3.33 -29.56
N ILE A 190 -8.58 -2.24 -28.96
CA ILE A 190 -9.92 -2.14 -28.39
C ILE A 190 -10.59 -0.90 -28.97
N GLU A 191 -11.71 -1.08 -29.66
CA GLU A 191 -12.46 0.00 -30.30
C GLU A 191 -13.94 -0.09 -29.91
N LYS A 192 -14.63 1.04 -30.00
CA LYS A 192 -16.07 1.07 -29.82
C LYS A 192 -16.73 1.33 -31.18
N GLN A 193 -17.43 0.34 -31.71
CA GLN A 193 -18.15 0.44 -33.00
C GLN A 193 -19.62 0.16 -32.75
N ASN A 194 -20.50 1.04 -33.28
CA ASN A 194 -21.96 0.90 -33.17
C ASN A 194 -22.49 0.65 -31.73
N GLY A 195 -21.82 1.22 -30.73
CA GLY A 195 -22.20 1.06 -29.31
C GLY A 195 -21.68 -0.19 -28.63
N LYS A 196 -21.06 -1.11 -29.37
CA LYS A 196 -20.41 -2.34 -28.85
C LYS A 196 -18.91 -2.20 -28.82
N TRP A 197 -18.26 -3.00 -27.97
CA TRP A 197 -16.82 -3.09 -27.91
C TRP A 197 -16.31 -4.19 -28.83
N CYS A 198 -15.39 -3.81 -29.69
CA CYS A 198 -14.68 -4.73 -30.59
C CYS A 198 -13.25 -4.91 -30.06
N VAL A 199 -12.82 -6.15 -29.87
CA VAL A 199 -11.47 -6.50 -29.43
C VAL A 199 -10.79 -7.26 -30.54
N ASN A 200 -9.65 -6.75 -31.03
CA ASN A 200 -8.93 -7.31 -32.19
C ASN A 200 -9.83 -7.52 -33.42
N GLY A 201 -10.84 -6.69 -33.61
CA GLY A 201 -11.80 -6.81 -34.71
C GLY A 201 -12.95 -7.80 -34.47
N TYR A 202 -13.05 -8.41 -33.29
CA TYR A 202 -14.18 -9.26 -32.89
C TYR A 202 -15.12 -8.48 -31.95
N GLU A 203 -16.45 -8.61 -32.19
CA GLU A 203 -17.48 -8.05 -31.30
C GLU A 203 -17.73 -8.91 -30.06
#